data_3676aac0a43ee13efb573a6d92d1fd28
#
_entry.id   3676aac0a43ee13efb573a6d92d1fd28
#
_cell.length_a   1.000
_cell.length_b   1.000
_cell.length_c   1.000
_cell.angle_alpha   90.00
_cell.angle_beta   90.00
_cell.angle_gamma   90.00
#
_symmetry.space_group_name_H-M   'P 1'
#
loop_
_entity.id
_entity.type
_entity.pdbx_description
1 polymer ?
#
loop_
_entity_poly.entity_id
_entity_poly.type
_entity_poly.pdbx_seq_one_letter_code
_entity_poly.pdbx_strand_id
1 'polypeptide(L)'
;MNVGTRFFVSLVAALAALTANPQSPPPSALINQESEETVEAARSASPHTSESTYAYFREEAETFLAEATQRIWDPDAPREPSPRTAWGDPDLSGYWLNVAYVPLERPVELAEKPLYSEEEAITAFVRWATQDASVDPATVHYDWTEFGMDNWQSPVRPNLRTSLIVDPPNGRVPPLTPEGLVRLEQQARRHTLESRGLYERCIQGNQGPPRVPFLQNTGQSQIFQTPEAVILITQSNSDVRILHLDSSPHAPQSVRSWLGDSRARWEGDTLVVATTNFHHGRKWDGSAGDLHLEERLTRVARDTLLYEATMTDPTTWETPWSVEVPWPMMDPPGLFEFACHEQNYGIINVLRGARVRAAEYEAAQREASGTE
;
A
#
# COMPACT_ATOMS: atom_id res chain seq x y z
N MET A 1 -58.70 -33.44 -8.44
CA MET A 1 -59.08 -33.04 -7.08
C MET A 1 -57.91 -32.32 -6.44
N ASN A 2 -58.05 -31.01 -6.36
CA ASN A 2 -57.01 -30.07 -6.04
C ASN A 2 -57.05 -29.73 -4.55
N VAL A 3 -56.15 -30.24 -3.74
CA VAL A 3 -55.97 -29.86 -2.33
C VAL A 3 -54.55 -29.37 -2.02
N GLY A 4 -53.61 -29.45 -2.98
CA GLY A 4 -52.20 -29.13 -2.79
C GLY A 4 -51.80 -27.65 -2.96
N THR A 5 -52.63 -26.82 -3.58
CA THR A 5 -52.21 -25.47 -4.03
C THR A 5 -52.59 -24.34 -3.06
N ARG A 6 -53.46 -24.62 -2.11
CA ARG A 6 -53.91 -23.60 -1.11
C ARG A 6 -53.05 -23.48 0.14
N PHE A 7 -52.21 -24.48 0.45
CA PHE A 7 -51.33 -24.44 1.62
C PHE A 7 -50.02 -23.69 1.39
N PHE A 8 -49.57 -23.62 0.14
CA PHE A 8 -48.28 -22.93 -0.17
C PHE A 8 -48.41 -21.39 -0.18
N VAL A 9 -49.56 -20.87 -0.57
CA VAL A 9 -49.79 -19.41 -0.64
C VAL A 9 -49.95 -18.79 0.75
N SER A 10 -50.48 -19.54 1.73
CA SER A 10 -50.64 -19.07 3.10
C SER A 10 -49.33 -19.07 3.90
N LEU A 11 -48.37 -19.95 3.54
CA LEU A 11 -47.09 -19.99 4.25
C LEU A 11 -46.12 -18.87 3.81
N VAL A 12 -46.18 -18.50 2.53
CA VAL A 12 -45.34 -17.38 2.01
C VAL A 12 -45.86 -16.02 2.49
N ALA A 13 -47.18 -15.87 2.64
CA ALA A 13 -47.75 -14.65 3.22
C ALA A 13 -47.49 -14.51 4.74
N ALA A 14 -47.37 -15.63 5.46
CA ALA A 14 -47.06 -15.62 6.89
C ALA A 14 -45.57 -15.33 7.18
N LEU A 15 -44.64 -15.74 6.27
CA LEU A 15 -43.21 -15.40 6.39
C LEU A 15 -42.93 -13.94 6.03
N ALA A 16 -43.69 -13.34 5.11
CA ALA A 16 -43.55 -11.93 4.76
C ALA A 16 -44.11 -10.97 5.84
N ALA A 17 -45.02 -11.45 6.70
CA ALA A 17 -45.56 -10.64 7.78
C ALA A 17 -44.74 -10.67 9.08
N LEU A 18 -43.74 -11.57 9.17
CA LEU A 18 -42.85 -11.68 10.34
C LEU A 18 -41.55 -10.90 10.22
N THR A 19 -41.30 -10.26 9.07
CA THR A 19 -40.03 -9.54 8.80
C THR A 19 -40.15 -8.01 8.70
N ALA A 20 -41.36 -7.45 8.86
CA ALA A 20 -41.51 -6.00 8.89
C ALA A 20 -42.06 -5.57 10.26
N ASN A 21 -41.18 -5.24 11.18
CA ASN A 21 -41.54 -4.41 12.32
C ASN A 21 -41.64 -2.96 11.81
N PRO A 22 -42.83 -2.35 11.75
CA PRO A 22 -43.00 -1.02 11.18
C PRO A 22 -42.36 0.10 12.02
N GLN A 23 -41.70 -0.23 13.10
CA GLN A 23 -40.99 0.71 13.98
C GLN A 23 -39.45 0.60 13.87
N SER A 24 -38.94 -0.33 13.06
CA SER A 24 -37.48 -0.39 12.81
C SER A 24 -37.12 0.49 11.64
N PRO A 25 -36.16 1.42 11.79
CA PRO A 25 -35.67 2.20 10.66
C PRO A 25 -35.05 1.27 9.61
N PRO A 26 -34.99 1.69 8.34
CA PRO A 26 -34.35 0.90 7.30
C PRO A 26 -32.88 0.69 7.65
N PRO A 27 -32.24 -0.43 7.22
CA PRO A 27 -30.84 -0.74 7.54
C PRO A 27 -29.84 0.39 7.26
N SER A 28 -30.08 1.21 6.23
CA SER A 28 -29.29 2.39 5.91
C SER A 28 -29.39 3.50 6.96
N ALA A 29 -30.53 3.64 7.64
CA ALA A 29 -30.69 4.63 8.69
C ALA A 29 -30.04 4.20 10.01
N LEU A 30 -29.97 2.88 10.27
CA LEU A 30 -29.25 2.34 11.43
C LEU A 30 -27.73 2.49 11.24
N ILE A 31 -27.21 2.24 10.05
CA ILE A 31 -25.79 2.43 9.74
C ILE A 31 -25.40 3.90 9.91
N ASN A 32 -26.22 4.83 9.45
CA ASN A 32 -25.95 6.26 9.62
C ASN A 32 -26.04 6.72 11.08
N GLN A 33 -26.99 6.19 11.88
CA GLN A 33 -27.09 6.55 13.29
C GLN A 33 -25.93 5.98 14.13
N GLU A 34 -25.53 4.73 13.89
CA GLU A 34 -24.35 4.16 14.57
C GLU A 34 -23.06 4.87 14.19
N SER A 35 -22.91 5.30 12.94
CA SER A 35 -21.73 6.07 12.52
C SER A 35 -21.72 7.49 13.11
N GLU A 36 -22.85 8.17 13.18
CA GLU A 36 -22.98 9.49 13.82
C GLU A 36 -22.70 9.43 15.33
N GLU A 37 -23.26 8.46 16.05
CA GLU A 37 -22.99 8.25 17.47
C GLU A 37 -21.53 7.86 17.74
N THR A 38 -20.92 7.05 16.88
CA THR A 38 -19.54 6.62 17.00
C THR A 38 -18.58 7.79 16.69
N VAL A 39 -18.87 8.59 15.70
CA VAL A 39 -18.12 9.79 15.34
C VAL A 39 -18.24 10.86 16.44
N GLU A 40 -19.43 11.07 16.99
CA GLU A 40 -19.63 12.01 18.10
C GLU A 40 -18.96 11.51 19.40
N ALA A 41 -19.00 10.21 19.68
CA ALA A 41 -18.30 9.61 20.80
C ALA A 41 -16.75 9.70 20.61
N ALA A 42 -16.26 9.49 19.39
CA ALA A 42 -14.84 9.67 19.07
C ALA A 42 -14.41 11.14 19.17
N ARG A 43 -15.25 12.08 18.72
CA ARG A 43 -15.01 13.52 18.88
C ARG A 43 -15.03 13.94 20.36
N SER A 44 -15.91 13.39 21.17
CA SER A 44 -15.99 13.71 22.61
C SER A 44 -14.88 13.02 23.41
N ALA A 45 -14.35 11.90 22.92
CA ALA A 45 -13.24 11.17 23.54
C ALA A 45 -11.87 11.68 23.07
N SER A 46 -11.78 12.39 21.94
CA SER A 46 -10.54 13.00 21.49
C SER A 46 -10.28 14.28 22.30
N PRO A 47 -9.21 14.33 23.08
CA PRO A 47 -8.84 15.54 23.82
C PRO A 47 -8.35 16.68 22.91
N HIS A 48 -8.31 16.46 21.59
CA HIS A 48 -7.67 17.31 20.63
C HIS A 48 -8.68 18.17 19.87
N THR A 49 -8.72 19.45 20.18
CA THR A 49 -9.23 20.47 19.26
C THR A 49 -8.27 20.55 18.08
N SER A 50 -8.69 21.07 16.93
CA SER A 50 -7.83 21.22 15.74
C SER A 50 -6.49 21.93 16.04
N GLU A 51 -6.48 22.87 16.97
CA GLU A 51 -5.27 23.59 17.40
C GLU A 51 -4.36 22.75 18.27
N SER A 52 -4.90 21.95 19.20
CA SER A 52 -4.11 21.03 20.03
C SER A 52 -3.56 19.86 19.22
N THR A 53 -4.30 19.37 18.23
CA THR A 53 -3.83 18.33 17.31
C THR A 53 -2.66 18.83 16.46
N TYR A 54 -2.75 20.06 15.96
CA TYR A 54 -1.64 20.71 15.25
C TYR A 54 -0.40 20.83 16.10
N ALA A 55 -0.53 21.32 17.34
CA ALA A 55 0.59 21.46 18.28
C ALA A 55 1.24 20.11 18.63
N TYR A 56 0.43 19.07 18.83
CA TYR A 56 0.90 17.71 19.09
C TYR A 56 1.77 17.18 17.95
N PHE A 57 1.28 17.19 16.72
CA PHE A 57 2.07 16.68 15.57
C PHE A 57 3.29 17.54 15.27
N ARG A 58 3.25 18.83 15.58
CA ARG A 58 4.41 19.69 15.46
C ARG A 58 5.50 19.31 16.47
N GLU A 59 5.16 19.13 17.73
CA GLU A 59 6.10 18.71 18.79
C GLU A 59 6.69 17.33 18.50
N GLU A 60 5.88 16.38 18.03
CA GLU A 60 6.33 15.06 17.57
C GLU A 60 7.34 15.17 16.43
N ALA A 61 7.06 16.02 15.43
CA ALA A 61 7.95 16.22 14.29
C ALA A 61 9.26 16.89 14.70
N GLU A 62 9.22 17.92 15.53
CA GLU A 62 10.41 18.61 16.04
C GLU A 62 11.30 17.66 16.82
N THR A 63 10.71 16.85 17.71
CA THR A 63 11.43 15.87 18.51
C THR A 63 12.09 14.81 17.62
N PHE A 64 11.34 14.24 16.69
CA PHE A 64 11.87 13.22 15.80
C PHE A 64 13.01 13.75 14.91
N LEU A 65 12.84 14.92 14.30
CA LEU A 65 13.88 15.48 13.42
C LEU A 65 15.14 15.84 14.18
N ALA A 66 15.03 16.36 15.41
CA ALA A 66 16.18 16.63 16.26
C ALA A 66 17.00 15.35 16.57
N GLU A 67 16.35 14.21 16.69
CA GLU A 67 17.00 12.92 16.99
C GLU A 67 17.47 12.16 15.75
N ALA A 68 16.68 12.21 14.66
CA ALA A 68 16.82 11.33 13.51
C ALA A 68 17.54 11.99 12.33
N THR A 69 17.55 13.32 12.21
CA THR A 69 18.02 14.02 11.01
C THR A 69 19.46 13.67 10.67
N GLN A 70 20.32 13.51 11.66
CA GLN A 70 21.72 13.13 11.44
C GLN A 70 21.91 11.65 11.09
N ARG A 71 20.96 10.77 11.45
CA ARG A 71 21.14 9.30 11.34
C ARG A 71 20.58 8.72 10.05
N ILE A 72 19.48 9.27 9.57
CA ILE A 72 18.74 8.70 8.43
C ILE A 72 19.23 9.30 7.11
N TRP A 73 19.52 10.61 7.10
CA TRP A 73 19.77 11.38 5.87
C TRP A 73 21.23 11.69 5.60
N ASP A 74 22.08 11.57 6.61
CA ASP A 74 23.52 11.71 6.48
C ASP A 74 24.16 10.30 6.43
N PRO A 75 24.68 9.86 5.28
CA PRO A 75 25.32 8.55 5.16
C PRO A 75 26.59 8.44 6.03
N ASP A 76 27.19 9.55 6.38
CA ASP A 76 28.42 9.63 7.17
C ASP A 76 28.14 9.82 8.68
N ALA A 77 26.87 9.98 9.07
CA ALA A 77 26.53 10.11 10.47
C ALA A 77 26.85 8.84 11.26
N PRO A 78 27.34 8.96 12.51
CA PRO A 78 27.54 7.79 13.38
C PRO A 78 26.23 7.05 13.60
N ARG A 79 26.16 5.80 13.14
CA ARG A 79 25.01 4.93 13.36
C ARG A 79 25.24 4.08 14.61
N GLU A 80 24.18 3.85 15.37
CA GLU A 80 24.23 2.82 16.41
C GLU A 80 24.47 1.46 15.76
N PRO A 81 25.26 0.58 16.36
CA PRO A 81 25.42 -0.77 15.85
C PRO A 81 24.06 -1.44 15.72
N SER A 82 23.77 -2.00 14.55
CA SER A 82 22.56 -2.80 14.34
C SER A 82 22.49 -3.94 15.36
N PRO A 83 21.36 -4.20 15.99
CA PRO A 83 21.16 -5.40 16.77
C PRO A 83 21.55 -6.64 15.95
N ARG A 84 22.00 -7.69 16.62
CA ARG A 84 22.39 -8.94 15.95
C ARG A 84 21.49 -10.09 16.37
N THR A 85 21.19 -10.95 15.42
CA THR A 85 20.56 -12.24 15.67
C THR A 85 21.50 -13.15 16.49
N ALA A 86 20.98 -14.26 17.00
CA ALA A 86 21.76 -15.24 17.73
C ALA A 86 22.89 -15.89 16.89
N TRP A 87 22.79 -15.84 15.56
CA TRP A 87 23.80 -16.35 14.62
C TRP A 87 24.67 -15.26 14.01
N GLY A 88 24.53 -14.01 14.44
CA GLY A 88 25.45 -12.90 14.13
C GLY A 88 25.07 -11.98 13.00
N ASP A 89 24.03 -12.28 12.22
CA ASP A 89 23.53 -11.39 11.18
C ASP A 89 22.86 -10.13 11.77
N PRO A 90 22.78 -9.03 11.02
CA PRO A 90 21.96 -7.87 11.45
C PRO A 90 20.51 -8.30 11.71
N ASP A 91 19.94 -7.83 12.82
CA ASP A 91 18.56 -8.17 13.20
C ASP A 91 17.57 -7.13 12.64
N LEU A 92 16.86 -7.54 11.59
CA LEU A 92 15.76 -6.78 10.99
C LEU A 92 14.38 -7.26 11.47
N SER A 93 14.34 -8.28 12.37
CA SER A 93 13.09 -8.85 12.85
C SER A 93 12.21 -7.81 13.51
N GLY A 94 10.90 -7.92 13.30
CA GLY A 94 9.93 -6.99 13.90
C GLY A 94 8.75 -6.70 13.00
N TYR A 95 7.95 -5.75 13.45
CA TYR A 95 6.80 -5.23 12.71
C TYR A 95 7.11 -3.82 12.21
N TRP A 96 6.97 -3.61 10.93
CA TRP A 96 7.40 -2.40 10.24
C TRP A 96 6.27 -1.80 9.43
N LEU A 97 6.24 -0.47 9.32
CA LEU A 97 5.22 0.25 8.61
C LEU A 97 5.78 0.89 7.33
N ASN A 98 5.37 0.35 6.18
CA ASN A 98 5.71 0.91 4.87
C ASN A 98 4.65 1.91 4.44
N VAL A 99 4.69 3.11 5.02
CA VAL A 99 3.84 4.24 4.63
C VAL A 99 4.67 5.50 4.56
N ALA A 100 4.27 6.43 3.71
CA ALA A 100 4.89 7.73 3.60
C ALA A 100 3.86 8.79 3.21
N TYR A 101 3.98 9.99 3.76
CA TYR A 101 3.24 11.17 3.32
C TYR A 101 3.96 11.90 2.19
N VAL A 102 5.23 11.60 2.00
CA VAL A 102 6.03 12.15 0.91
C VAL A 102 5.56 11.52 -0.41
N PRO A 103 5.30 12.32 -1.44
CA PRO A 103 4.82 11.80 -2.72
C PRO A 103 5.90 10.99 -3.43
N LEU A 104 5.48 10.06 -4.31
CA LEU A 104 6.41 9.28 -5.13
C LEU A 104 7.28 10.21 -5.97
N GLU A 105 6.66 11.08 -6.75
CA GLU A 105 7.36 12.08 -7.57
C GLU A 105 7.40 13.43 -6.88
N ARG A 106 8.48 14.17 -7.09
CA ARG A 106 8.62 15.53 -6.57
C ARG A 106 7.59 16.46 -7.19
N PRO A 107 6.84 17.22 -6.34
CA PRO A 107 5.96 18.27 -6.83
C PRO A 107 6.69 19.27 -7.74
N VAL A 108 6.00 19.73 -8.80
CA VAL A 108 6.61 20.63 -9.80
C VAL A 108 7.10 21.93 -9.18
N GLU A 109 6.38 22.42 -8.18
CA GLU A 109 6.71 23.66 -7.45
C GLU A 109 8.00 23.56 -6.64
N LEU A 110 8.45 22.35 -6.31
CA LEU A 110 9.71 22.11 -5.59
C LEU A 110 10.91 21.96 -6.55
N ALA A 111 10.66 21.81 -7.84
CA ALA A 111 11.68 21.78 -8.91
C ALA A 111 12.90 20.91 -8.54
N GLU A 112 14.07 21.53 -8.42
CA GLU A 112 15.34 20.85 -8.14
C GLU A 112 15.64 20.71 -6.62
N LYS A 113 14.68 20.94 -5.75
CA LYS A 113 14.86 20.87 -4.30
C LYS A 113 14.67 19.45 -3.76
N PRO A 114 15.73 18.64 -3.57
CA PRO A 114 15.59 17.24 -3.14
C PRO A 114 15.22 17.07 -1.68
N LEU A 115 15.57 18.05 -0.85
CA LEU A 115 15.32 18.02 0.59
C LEU A 115 14.62 19.30 1.06
N TYR A 116 13.67 19.15 1.95
CA TYR A 116 13.12 20.22 2.77
C TYR A 116 14.16 20.71 3.77
N SER A 117 14.03 21.95 4.23
CA SER A 117 14.58 22.34 5.52
C SER A 117 13.77 21.65 6.64
N GLU A 118 14.31 21.61 7.86
CA GLU A 118 13.57 21.04 9.00
C GLU A 118 12.19 21.68 9.19
N GLU A 119 12.09 23.01 9.13
CA GLU A 119 10.81 23.72 9.27
C GLU A 119 9.83 23.41 8.13
N GLU A 120 10.30 23.25 6.92
CA GLU A 120 9.46 22.84 5.79
C GLU A 120 8.99 21.40 5.94
N ALA A 121 9.86 20.49 6.42
CA ALA A 121 9.50 19.10 6.66
C ALA A 121 8.46 18.99 7.78
N ILE A 122 8.62 19.74 8.87
CA ILE A 122 7.63 19.85 9.95
C ILE A 122 6.30 20.34 9.39
N THR A 123 6.32 21.42 8.62
CA THR A 123 5.11 21.99 8.01
C THR A 123 4.42 21.00 7.09
N ALA A 124 5.16 20.28 6.23
CA ALA A 124 4.63 19.29 5.32
C ALA A 124 4.03 18.08 6.08
N PHE A 125 4.70 17.61 7.11
CA PHE A 125 4.23 16.52 7.96
C PHE A 125 2.94 16.90 8.71
N VAL A 126 2.95 18.05 9.40
CA VAL A 126 1.79 18.52 10.17
C VAL A 126 0.58 18.72 9.24
N ARG A 127 0.79 19.32 8.07
CA ARG A 127 -0.27 19.49 7.08
C ARG A 127 -0.88 18.15 6.68
N TRP A 128 -0.05 17.14 6.44
CA TRP A 128 -0.51 15.80 6.10
C TRP A 128 -1.24 15.14 7.29
N ALA A 129 -0.68 15.20 8.50
CA ALA A 129 -1.25 14.58 9.68
C ALA A 129 -2.59 15.22 10.12
N THR A 130 -2.82 16.48 9.74
CA THR A 130 -4.02 17.24 10.11
C THR A 130 -4.96 17.53 8.93
N GLN A 131 -4.67 17.01 7.73
CA GLN A 131 -5.44 17.33 6.54
C GLN A 131 -6.93 17.03 6.68
N ASP A 132 -7.28 15.97 7.41
CA ASP A 132 -8.66 15.54 7.62
C ASP A 132 -9.30 16.13 8.89
N ALA A 133 -8.51 16.77 9.77
CA ALA A 133 -9.00 17.35 11.02
C ALA A 133 -9.98 18.53 10.81
N SER A 134 -9.96 19.16 9.63
CA SER A 134 -10.85 20.27 9.24
C SER A 134 -11.99 19.83 8.33
N VAL A 135 -12.06 18.58 7.94
CA VAL A 135 -13.07 18.06 7.01
C VAL A 135 -14.31 17.65 7.79
N ASP A 136 -15.47 18.01 7.29
CA ASP A 136 -16.74 17.57 7.90
C ASP A 136 -16.86 16.05 7.79
N PRO A 137 -16.91 15.32 8.93
CA PRO A 137 -17.01 13.87 8.96
C PRO A 137 -18.21 13.32 8.21
N ALA A 138 -19.26 14.12 8.05
CA ALA A 138 -20.43 13.74 7.23
C ALA A 138 -20.11 13.63 5.74
N THR A 139 -18.98 14.19 5.29
CA THR A 139 -18.54 14.21 3.89
C THR A 139 -17.33 13.33 3.61
N VAL A 140 -16.64 12.85 4.64
CA VAL A 140 -15.44 12.01 4.53
C VAL A 140 -15.64 10.71 5.30
N HIS A 141 -15.65 9.60 4.58
CA HIS A 141 -15.85 8.27 5.14
C HIS A 141 -14.56 7.50 5.41
N TYR A 142 -13.40 8.15 5.37
CA TYR A 142 -12.09 7.52 5.51
C TYR A 142 -11.08 8.43 6.21
N ASP A 143 -11.48 9.07 7.30
CA ASP A 143 -10.54 9.82 8.13
C ASP A 143 -9.87 8.91 9.19
N TRP A 144 -8.82 9.41 9.78
CA TRP A 144 -8.05 8.72 10.81
C TRP A 144 -8.87 8.36 12.05
N THR A 145 -9.78 9.25 12.43
CA THR A 145 -10.60 9.11 13.63
C THR A 145 -11.68 8.05 13.43
N GLU A 146 -12.30 8.02 12.25
CA GLU A 146 -13.38 7.07 11.92
C GLU A 146 -12.90 5.62 11.92
N PHE A 147 -11.65 5.39 11.49
CA PHE A 147 -11.07 4.05 11.40
C PHE A 147 -10.12 3.70 12.54
N GLY A 148 -9.94 4.58 13.53
CA GLY A 148 -8.94 4.39 14.58
C GLY A 148 -7.52 4.28 14.03
N MET A 149 -7.25 4.91 12.90
CA MET A 149 -5.99 4.77 12.17
C MET A 149 -4.84 5.56 12.80
N ASP A 150 -5.14 6.53 13.64
CA ASP A 150 -4.20 7.25 14.47
C ASP A 150 -3.29 6.33 15.30
N ASN A 151 -3.83 5.21 15.80
CA ASN A 151 -3.03 4.19 16.48
C ASN A 151 -2.20 3.31 15.54
N TRP A 152 -2.64 3.10 14.30
CA TRP A 152 -1.98 2.21 13.32
C TRP A 152 -0.86 2.91 12.57
N GLN A 153 -0.98 4.22 12.43
CA GLN A 153 -0.07 5.03 11.64
C GLN A 153 0.71 6.00 12.54
N SER A 154 0.53 5.87 13.86
CA SER A 154 1.22 6.72 14.82
C SER A 154 2.75 6.77 14.63
N PRO A 155 3.44 5.75 14.11
CA PRO A 155 4.87 5.90 13.88
C PRO A 155 5.25 6.46 12.50
N VAL A 156 4.32 6.95 11.67
CA VAL A 156 4.71 7.68 10.46
C VAL A 156 5.56 8.87 10.85
N ARG A 157 6.77 8.93 10.30
CA ARG A 157 7.80 9.87 10.74
C ARG A 157 7.97 11.01 9.75
N PRO A 158 8.29 12.22 10.21
CA PRO A 158 8.73 13.31 9.35
C PRO A 158 9.88 12.86 8.45
N ASN A 159 9.90 13.36 7.22
CA ASN A 159 10.88 13.01 6.23
C ASN A 159 11.40 14.28 5.56
N LEU A 160 12.72 14.44 5.46
CA LEU A 160 13.31 15.58 4.77
C LEU A 160 13.20 15.49 3.26
N ARG A 161 12.92 14.31 2.69
CA ARG A 161 12.77 14.15 1.24
C ARG A 161 11.54 14.88 0.70
N THR A 162 11.67 15.45 -0.48
CA THR A 162 10.56 16.09 -1.21
C THR A 162 9.87 15.11 -2.17
N SER A 163 10.47 13.93 -2.39
CA SER A 163 9.95 12.80 -3.16
C SER A 163 10.55 11.50 -2.63
N LEU A 164 9.83 10.38 -2.84
CA LEU A 164 10.39 9.06 -2.57
C LEU A 164 11.43 8.68 -3.62
N ILE A 165 11.30 9.17 -4.86
CA ILE A 165 12.32 8.98 -5.90
C ILE A 165 13.54 9.82 -5.55
N VAL A 166 14.68 9.13 -5.44
CA VAL A 166 16.00 9.73 -5.12
C VAL A 166 16.95 9.71 -6.30
N ASP A 167 16.74 8.78 -7.22
CA ASP A 167 17.44 8.69 -8.51
C ASP A 167 16.40 8.40 -9.61
N PRO A 168 16.35 9.22 -10.66
CA PRO A 168 17.17 10.39 -10.97
C PRO A 168 16.96 11.57 -10.02
N PRO A 169 17.96 12.48 -9.91
CA PRO A 169 17.94 13.59 -8.93
C PRO A 169 16.77 14.57 -9.05
N ASN A 170 16.12 14.62 -10.22
CA ASN A 170 14.92 15.44 -10.43
C ASN A 170 13.71 14.90 -9.65
N GLY A 171 13.81 13.70 -9.04
CA GLY A 171 12.75 13.10 -8.23
C GLY A 171 11.53 12.67 -9.04
N ARG A 172 11.71 12.26 -10.30
CA ARG A 172 10.62 11.84 -11.19
C ARG A 172 10.90 10.49 -11.83
N VAL A 173 9.83 9.76 -12.12
CA VAL A 173 9.94 8.53 -12.92
C VAL A 173 10.53 8.88 -14.28
N PRO A 174 11.54 8.13 -14.75
CA PRO A 174 12.11 8.35 -16.08
C PRO A 174 11.07 8.18 -17.19
N PRO A 175 11.29 8.81 -18.36
CA PRO A 175 10.42 8.63 -19.51
C PRO A 175 10.23 7.16 -19.85
N LEU A 176 9.00 6.81 -20.24
CA LEU A 176 8.69 5.49 -20.76
C LEU A 176 9.24 5.29 -22.16
N THR A 177 9.73 4.11 -22.44
CA THR A 177 10.03 3.69 -23.81
C THR A 177 8.72 3.62 -24.64
N PRO A 178 8.79 3.62 -25.97
CA PRO A 178 7.61 3.42 -26.81
C PRO A 178 6.84 2.12 -26.47
N GLU A 179 7.56 1.06 -26.12
CA GLU A 179 6.98 -0.21 -25.70
C GLU A 179 6.30 -0.10 -24.33
N GLY A 180 6.92 0.58 -23.37
CA GLY A 180 6.38 0.88 -22.05
C GLY A 180 5.08 1.69 -22.13
N LEU A 181 5.02 2.70 -23.00
CA LEU A 181 3.81 3.50 -23.26
C LEU A 181 2.66 2.62 -23.77
N VAL A 182 2.91 1.77 -24.75
CA VAL A 182 1.88 0.85 -25.29
C VAL A 182 1.37 -0.09 -24.19
N ARG A 183 2.27 -0.62 -23.35
CA ARG A 183 1.87 -1.48 -22.23
C ARG A 183 1.06 -0.72 -21.17
N LEU A 184 1.46 0.50 -20.82
CA LEU A 184 0.71 1.32 -19.87
C LEU A 184 -0.71 1.59 -20.37
N GLU A 185 -0.89 1.95 -21.64
CA GLU A 185 -2.20 2.12 -22.25
C GLU A 185 -3.03 0.83 -22.20
N GLN A 186 -2.41 -0.32 -22.49
CA GLN A 186 -3.07 -1.63 -22.39
C GLN A 186 -3.47 -1.96 -20.96
N GLN A 187 -2.61 -1.65 -19.98
CA GLN A 187 -2.90 -1.85 -18.56
C GLN A 187 -4.04 -0.94 -18.07
N ALA A 188 -4.19 0.24 -18.65
CA ALA A 188 -5.30 1.16 -18.35
C ALA A 188 -6.66 0.67 -18.90
N ARG A 189 -6.65 -0.21 -19.91
CA ARG A 189 -7.88 -0.79 -20.50
C ARG A 189 -8.45 -1.89 -19.60
N ARG A 190 -9.41 -1.54 -18.76
CA ARG A 190 -10.01 -2.44 -17.76
C ARG A 190 -11.32 -3.06 -18.25
N HIS A 191 -11.33 -3.62 -19.48
CA HIS A 191 -12.54 -4.14 -20.11
C HIS A 191 -12.80 -5.61 -19.76
N THR A 192 -11.75 -6.40 -19.49
CA THR A 192 -11.87 -7.83 -19.17
C THR A 192 -11.44 -8.08 -17.73
N LEU A 193 -11.78 -9.26 -17.20
CA LEU A 193 -11.33 -9.70 -15.89
C LEU A 193 -9.80 -9.71 -15.78
N GLU A 194 -9.12 -10.23 -16.82
CA GLU A 194 -7.66 -10.33 -16.86
C GLU A 194 -6.98 -8.96 -16.90
N SER A 195 -7.68 -7.95 -17.44
CA SER A 195 -7.18 -6.57 -17.46
C SER A 195 -7.32 -5.82 -16.14
N ARG A 196 -8.04 -6.39 -15.15
CA ARG A 196 -8.14 -5.84 -13.80
C ARG A 196 -6.86 -6.04 -13.00
N GLY A 197 -6.60 -5.11 -12.07
CA GLY A 197 -5.45 -5.19 -11.18
C GLY A 197 -5.45 -6.44 -10.29
N LEU A 198 -4.29 -6.90 -9.90
CA LEU A 198 -4.15 -8.07 -9.02
C LEU A 198 -4.78 -7.85 -7.66
N TYR A 199 -4.71 -6.63 -7.14
CA TYR A 199 -5.33 -6.22 -5.88
C TYR A 199 -6.87 -6.27 -5.96
N GLU A 200 -7.47 -5.71 -7.04
CA GLU A 200 -8.93 -5.78 -7.26
C GLU A 200 -9.44 -7.23 -7.32
N ARG A 201 -8.59 -8.16 -7.74
CA ARG A 201 -8.87 -9.59 -7.91
C ARG A 201 -8.50 -10.42 -6.70
N CYS A 202 -8.00 -9.81 -5.63
CA CYS A 202 -7.48 -10.47 -4.43
C CYS A 202 -6.42 -11.56 -4.73
N ILE A 203 -5.58 -11.35 -5.75
CA ILE A 203 -4.51 -12.28 -6.12
C ILE A 203 -3.20 -11.90 -5.43
N GLN A 204 -2.92 -10.60 -5.34
CA GLN A 204 -1.73 -10.05 -4.71
C GLN A 204 -2.08 -8.73 -4.07
N GLY A 205 -1.51 -8.44 -2.90
CA GLY A 205 -1.59 -7.13 -2.25
C GLY A 205 -0.87 -6.06 -3.08
N ASN A 206 -1.26 -4.82 -2.86
CA ASN A 206 -0.63 -3.67 -3.51
C ASN A 206 0.72 -3.28 -2.88
N GLN A 207 1.15 -3.97 -1.83
CA GLN A 207 2.44 -3.83 -1.15
C GLN A 207 3.46 -4.90 -1.59
N GLY A 208 3.26 -5.50 -2.77
CA GLY A 208 4.24 -6.40 -3.38
C GLY A 208 5.53 -5.67 -3.79
N PRO A 209 6.60 -6.39 -4.18
CA PRO A 209 7.86 -5.77 -4.58
C PRO A 209 7.73 -5.01 -5.92
N PRO A 210 8.28 -3.79 -6.06
CA PRO A 210 8.89 -2.98 -5.00
C PRO A 210 7.86 -2.53 -3.98
N ARG A 211 8.32 -2.27 -2.76
CA ARG A 211 7.47 -1.82 -1.67
C ARG A 211 7.37 -0.30 -1.63
N VAL A 212 6.88 0.25 -2.70
CA VAL A 212 6.55 1.68 -2.78
C VAL A 212 5.21 1.90 -2.08
N PRO A 213 5.10 2.84 -1.14
CA PRO A 213 3.84 3.13 -0.46
C PRO A 213 2.73 3.49 -1.45
N PHE A 214 1.58 2.82 -1.32
CA PHE A 214 0.43 3.05 -2.20
C PHE A 214 -0.80 3.50 -1.41
N LEU A 215 -1.14 2.76 -0.35
CA LEU A 215 -2.24 3.07 0.55
C LEU A 215 -1.71 3.08 1.99
N GLN A 216 -2.13 4.06 2.75
CA GLN A 216 -1.66 4.27 4.11
C GLN A 216 -2.05 3.12 5.06
N ASN A 217 -3.21 2.52 4.86
CA ASN A 217 -3.78 1.48 5.72
C ASN A 217 -3.33 0.05 5.40
N THR A 218 -2.37 -0.15 4.50
CA THR A 218 -1.92 -1.50 4.07
C THR A 218 -0.42 -1.69 4.13
N GLY A 219 0.30 -0.78 4.77
CA GLY A 219 1.77 -0.77 4.83
C GLY A 219 2.38 -1.74 5.84
N GLN A 220 1.58 -2.34 6.71
CA GLN A 220 2.04 -3.20 7.80
C GLN A 220 2.75 -4.43 7.28
N SER A 221 3.91 -4.72 7.90
CA SER A 221 4.75 -5.83 7.52
C SER A 221 5.41 -6.45 8.74
N GLN A 222 5.65 -7.76 8.67
CA GLN A 222 6.45 -8.46 9.64
C GLN A 222 7.67 -9.09 8.96
N ILE A 223 8.82 -8.95 9.58
CA ILE A 223 10.07 -9.60 9.17
C ILE A 223 10.42 -10.66 10.19
N PHE A 224 10.66 -11.89 9.69
CA PHE A 224 11.27 -12.99 10.42
C PHE A 224 12.61 -13.34 9.80
N GLN A 225 13.53 -13.85 10.61
CA GLN A 225 14.83 -14.28 10.13
C GLN A 225 15.18 -15.69 10.62
N THR A 226 15.83 -16.43 9.74
CA THR A 226 16.55 -17.67 10.01
C THR A 226 17.96 -17.54 9.45
N PRO A 227 18.89 -18.47 9.76
CA PRO A 227 20.21 -18.45 9.14
C PRO A 227 20.18 -18.57 7.61
N GLU A 228 19.13 -19.19 7.05
CA GLU A 228 19.03 -19.50 5.62
C GLU A 228 18.14 -18.54 4.83
N ALA A 229 17.29 -17.77 5.53
CA ALA A 229 16.31 -16.91 4.86
C ALA A 229 15.81 -15.74 5.73
N VAL A 230 15.43 -14.68 5.06
CA VAL A 230 14.60 -13.61 5.63
C VAL A 230 13.20 -13.75 5.05
N ILE A 231 12.17 -13.77 5.89
CA ILE A 231 10.77 -13.90 5.50
C ILE A 231 10.06 -12.58 5.74
N LEU A 232 9.50 -12.02 4.70
CA LEU A 232 8.71 -10.79 4.74
C LEU A 232 7.24 -11.11 4.53
N ILE A 233 6.42 -10.84 5.53
CA ILE A 233 4.96 -11.00 5.48
C ILE A 233 4.33 -9.60 5.43
N THR A 234 3.44 -9.36 4.49
CA THR A 234 2.67 -8.12 4.41
C THR A 234 1.23 -8.36 4.85
N GLN A 235 0.64 -7.40 5.55
CA GLN A 235 -0.77 -7.49 5.93
C GLN A 235 -1.67 -7.56 4.69
N SER A 236 -1.40 -6.72 3.69
CA SER A 236 -2.18 -6.71 2.45
C SER A 236 -2.10 -8.06 1.74
N ASN A 237 -3.24 -8.75 1.64
CA ASN A 237 -3.42 -10.10 1.10
C ASN A 237 -2.60 -11.20 1.79
N SER A 238 -2.00 -10.93 2.94
CA SER A 238 -1.09 -11.86 3.64
C SER A 238 0.02 -12.40 2.72
N ASP A 239 0.53 -11.55 1.82
CA ASP A 239 1.58 -11.93 0.89
C ASP A 239 2.86 -12.29 1.66
N VAL A 240 3.47 -13.42 1.31
CA VAL A 240 4.71 -13.92 1.92
C VAL A 240 5.82 -13.99 0.89
N ARG A 241 6.95 -13.35 1.19
CA ARG A 241 8.18 -13.44 0.39
C ARG A 241 9.27 -14.13 1.20
N ILE A 242 9.87 -15.14 0.63
CA ILE A 242 11.05 -15.82 1.19
C ILE A 242 12.28 -15.32 0.43
N LEU A 243 13.16 -14.64 1.15
CA LEU A 243 14.40 -14.07 0.63
C LEU A 243 15.54 -15.03 1.00
N HIS A 244 15.92 -15.88 0.04
CA HIS A 244 16.92 -16.94 0.27
C HIS A 244 18.32 -16.36 0.42
N LEU A 245 19.04 -16.76 1.47
CA LEU A 245 20.42 -16.38 1.79
C LEU A 245 21.45 -17.44 1.37
N ASP A 246 21.00 -18.55 0.78
CA ASP A 246 21.80 -19.74 0.48
C ASP A 246 22.70 -19.60 -0.76
N SER A 247 22.80 -18.40 -1.34
CA SER A 247 23.57 -18.12 -2.57
C SER A 247 23.15 -18.96 -3.79
N SER A 248 21.99 -19.60 -3.75
CA SER A 248 21.47 -20.32 -4.92
C SER A 248 21.16 -19.37 -6.07
N PRO A 249 21.30 -19.81 -7.32
CA PRO A 249 20.91 -19.00 -8.47
C PRO A 249 19.40 -18.81 -8.51
N HIS A 250 18.96 -17.78 -9.22
CA HIS A 250 17.55 -17.62 -9.54
C HIS A 250 17.00 -18.85 -10.28
N ALA A 251 15.72 -19.12 -10.09
CA ALA A 251 15.01 -20.13 -10.85
C ALA A 251 15.11 -19.84 -12.37
N PRO A 252 14.99 -20.86 -13.23
CA PRO A 252 14.91 -20.63 -14.69
C PRO A 252 13.84 -19.61 -15.05
N GLN A 253 14.10 -18.79 -16.06
CA GLN A 253 13.17 -17.72 -16.48
C GLN A 253 11.77 -18.21 -16.88
N SER A 254 11.61 -19.51 -17.13
CA SER A 254 10.31 -20.14 -17.39
C SER A 254 9.47 -20.30 -16.10
N VAL A 255 10.09 -20.20 -14.92
CA VAL A 255 9.41 -20.27 -13.62
C VAL A 255 9.17 -18.84 -13.14
N ARG A 256 7.94 -18.39 -13.21
CA ARG A 256 7.55 -17.01 -12.87
C ARG A 256 6.48 -17.01 -11.78
N SER A 257 6.57 -16.02 -10.88
CA SER A 257 5.59 -15.83 -9.81
C SER A 257 5.11 -14.38 -9.74
N TRP A 258 4.00 -14.15 -9.05
CA TRP A 258 3.47 -12.80 -8.85
C TRP A 258 4.42 -11.89 -8.06
N LEU A 259 5.12 -12.46 -7.07
CA LEU A 259 6.08 -11.74 -6.22
C LEU A 259 7.53 -11.84 -6.73
N GLY A 260 7.73 -12.51 -7.88
CA GLY A 260 9.06 -12.76 -8.42
C GLY A 260 9.80 -13.88 -7.69
N ASP A 261 11.06 -14.09 -8.05
CA ASP A 261 12.01 -14.99 -7.41
C ASP A 261 13.10 -14.15 -6.77
N SER A 262 13.21 -14.20 -5.43
CA SER A 262 14.08 -13.33 -4.64
C SER A 262 15.29 -14.08 -4.12
N ARG A 263 16.48 -13.50 -4.26
CA ARG A 263 17.74 -13.95 -3.65
C ARG A 263 18.31 -12.82 -2.84
N ALA A 264 18.84 -13.13 -1.67
CA ALA A 264 19.36 -12.15 -0.76
C ALA A 264 20.78 -12.46 -0.31
N ARG A 265 21.50 -11.40 0.08
CA ARG A 265 22.83 -11.45 0.68
C ARG A 265 23.02 -10.32 1.67
N TRP A 266 23.93 -10.50 2.60
CA TRP A 266 24.35 -9.42 3.48
C TRP A 266 25.53 -8.65 2.88
N GLU A 267 25.44 -7.33 2.89
CA GLU A 267 26.54 -6.38 2.61
C GLU A 267 26.72 -5.50 3.85
N GLY A 268 27.61 -5.91 4.77
CA GLY A 268 27.75 -5.27 6.07
C GLY A 268 26.45 -5.38 6.88
N ASP A 269 25.82 -4.26 7.21
CA ASP A 269 24.55 -4.20 7.95
C ASP A 269 23.31 -4.11 7.04
N THR A 270 23.50 -4.19 5.74
CA THR A 270 22.44 -4.09 4.74
C THR A 270 22.08 -5.46 4.16
N LEU A 271 20.81 -5.81 4.18
CA LEU A 271 20.26 -6.93 3.41
C LEU A 271 20.00 -6.45 1.98
N VAL A 272 20.71 -7.03 1.01
CA VAL A 272 20.52 -6.74 -0.42
C VAL A 272 19.73 -7.88 -1.04
N VAL A 273 18.62 -7.55 -1.70
CA VAL A 273 17.69 -8.51 -2.31
C VAL A 273 17.60 -8.25 -3.80
N ALA A 274 17.94 -9.24 -4.60
CA ALA A 274 17.70 -9.22 -6.04
C ALA A 274 16.46 -10.04 -6.36
N THR A 275 15.52 -9.45 -7.09
CA THR A 275 14.26 -10.11 -7.48
C THR A 275 14.04 -9.99 -8.98
N THR A 276 13.73 -11.11 -9.60
CA THR A 276 13.44 -11.25 -11.03
C THR A 276 12.33 -12.27 -11.25
N ASN A 277 12.10 -12.71 -12.47
CA ASN A 277 11.10 -13.73 -12.81
C ASN A 277 9.67 -13.39 -12.37
N PHE A 278 9.30 -12.13 -12.45
CA PHE A 278 7.93 -11.69 -12.23
C PHE A 278 7.00 -12.26 -13.32
N HIS A 279 5.77 -12.55 -12.92
CA HIS A 279 4.76 -13.03 -13.85
C HIS A 279 4.39 -11.93 -14.86
N HIS A 280 4.28 -12.27 -16.14
CA HIS A 280 3.97 -11.33 -17.23
C HIS A 280 2.62 -10.59 -17.05
N GLY A 281 1.69 -11.20 -16.34
CA GLY A 281 0.40 -10.59 -16.01
C GLY A 281 0.45 -9.57 -14.87
N ARG A 282 1.61 -9.40 -14.22
CA ARG A 282 1.81 -8.35 -13.24
C ARG A 282 1.80 -7.00 -13.96
N LYS A 283 1.13 -6.03 -13.35
CA LYS A 283 0.95 -4.69 -13.92
C LYS A 283 1.41 -3.68 -12.89
N TRP A 284 2.45 -2.96 -13.22
CA TRP A 284 3.00 -1.91 -12.36
C TRP A 284 3.65 -0.83 -13.22
N ASP A 285 2.95 0.31 -13.41
CA ASP A 285 3.42 1.49 -14.15
C ASP A 285 4.06 1.17 -15.52
N GLY A 286 3.39 0.33 -16.30
CA GLY A 286 3.87 -0.13 -17.61
C GLY A 286 4.82 -1.31 -17.55
N SER A 287 5.45 -1.60 -16.39
CA SER A 287 6.32 -2.76 -16.21
C SER A 287 5.52 -4.04 -16.01
N ALA A 288 6.15 -5.16 -16.33
CA ALA A 288 5.58 -6.49 -16.25
C ALA A 288 6.63 -7.54 -15.81
N GLY A 289 6.84 -8.58 -16.64
CA GLY A 289 7.69 -9.72 -16.29
C GLY A 289 9.20 -9.48 -16.40
N ASP A 290 9.63 -8.38 -17.03
CA ASP A 290 11.03 -8.11 -17.33
C ASP A 290 11.70 -7.16 -16.30
N LEU A 291 10.98 -6.84 -15.24
CA LEU A 291 11.50 -6.06 -14.12
C LEU A 291 12.62 -6.83 -13.40
N HIS A 292 13.76 -6.16 -13.27
CA HIS A 292 14.81 -6.49 -12.31
C HIS A 292 14.74 -5.49 -11.17
N LEU A 293 14.59 -6.01 -9.96
CA LEU A 293 14.44 -5.22 -8.75
C LEU A 293 15.60 -5.53 -7.81
N GLU A 294 16.35 -4.51 -7.41
CA GLU A 294 17.26 -4.59 -6.27
C GLU A 294 16.66 -3.82 -5.09
N GLU A 295 16.50 -4.48 -3.96
CA GLU A 295 16.03 -3.88 -2.72
C GLU A 295 17.13 -3.92 -1.68
N ARG A 296 17.22 -2.89 -0.85
CA ARG A 296 18.20 -2.80 0.23
C ARG A 296 17.45 -2.43 1.51
N LEU A 297 17.68 -3.21 2.56
CA LEU A 297 17.08 -2.97 3.87
C LEU A 297 18.21 -2.80 4.89
N THR A 298 18.26 -1.64 5.51
CA THR A 298 19.26 -1.30 6.53
C THR A 298 18.56 -0.79 7.77
N ARG A 299 18.86 -1.38 8.94
CA ARG A 299 18.37 -0.83 10.20
C ARG A 299 19.22 0.36 10.59
N VAL A 300 18.71 1.57 10.35
CA VAL A 300 19.45 2.83 10.54
C VAL A 300 19.28 3.41 11.94
N ALA A 301 18.22 3.01 12.67
CA ALA A 301 17.99 3.31 14.06
C ALA A 301 17.31 2.12 14.76
N ARG A 302 17.17 2.18 16.08
CA ARG A 302 16.55 1.12 16.86
C ARG A 302 15.14 0.77 16.33
N ASP A 303 14.40 1.76 15.90
CA ASP A 303 13.00 1.70 15.49
C ASP A 303 12.77 2.10 14.03
N THR A 304 13.83 2.14 13.20
CA THR A 304 13.72 2.56 11.81
C THR A 304 14.53 1.66 10.88
N LEU A 305 13.86 1.08 9.88
CA LEU A 305 14.48 0.49 8.70
C LEU A 305 14.50 1.51 7.57
N LEU A 306 15.61 1.66 6.89
CA LEU A 306 15.67 2.31 5.59
C LEU A 306 15.47 1.25 4.51
N TYR A 307 14.42 1.41 3.73
CA TYR A 307 14.15 0.62 2.54
C TYR A 307 14.52 1.44 1.31
N GLU A 308 15.36 0.86 0.48
CA GLU A 308 15.73 1.41 -0.82
C GLU A 308 15.37 0.39 -1.89
N ALA A 309 14.92 0.85 -3.06
CA ALA A 309 14.63 -0.04 -4.17
C ALA A 309 15.01 0.59 -5.50
N THR A 310 15.74 -0.16 -6.31
CA THR A 310 16.12 0.22 -7.68
C THR A 310 15.37 -0.66 -8.68
N MET A 311 14.62 -0.02 -9.55
CA MET A 311 13.85 -0.63 -10.62
C MET A 311 14.60 -0.52 -11.95
N THR A 312 14.88 -1.65 -12.58
CA THR A 312 15.51 -1.73 -13.90
C THR A 312 14.63 -2.54 -14.83
N ASP A 313 14.03 -1.89 -15.81
CA ASP A 313 13.27 -2.53 -16.87
C ASP A 313 13.46 -1.71 -18.17
N PRO A 314 14.48 -2.05 -18.98
CA PRO A 314 14.80 -1.29 -20.19
C PRO A 314 13.72 -1.40 -21.28
N THR A 315 12.74 -2.28 -21.12
CA THR A 315 11.57 -2.34 -22.01
C THR A 315 10.46 -1.38 -21.59
N THR A 316 10.58 -0.82 -20.37
CA THR A 316 9.57 0.08 -19.78
C THR A 316 10.09 1.51 -19.65
N TRP A 317 11.24 1.70 -19.03
CA TRP A 317 11.82 3.03 -18.77
C TRP A 317 13.15 3.23 -19.51
N GLU A 318 13.42 4.46 -19.91
CA GLU A 318 14.67 4.80 -20.59
C GLU A 318 15.91 4.61 -19.72
N THR A 319 15.76 4.78 -18.40
CA THR A 319 16.81 4.57 -17.40
C THR A 319 16.28 3.90 -16.15
N PRO A 320 17.11 3.18 -15.38
CA PRO A 320 16.74 2.74 -14.03
C PRO A 320 16.40 3.93 -13.12
N TRP A 321 15.65 3.66 -12.05
CA TRP A 321 15.31 4.65 -11.06
C TRP A 321 15.18 4.03 -9.67
N SER A 322 15.34 4.85 -8.63
CA SER A 322 15.41 4.39 -7.26
C SER A 322 14.52 5.20 -6.33
N VAL A 323 13.99 4.51 -5.34
CA VAL A 323 13.22 5.11 -4.23
C VAL A 323 13.90 4.84 -2.91
N GLU A 324 13.60 5.68 -1.92
CA GLU A 324 14.02 5.54 -0.54
C GLU A 324 12.83 5.81 0.39
N VAL A 325 12.59 4.89 1.32
CA VAL A 325 11.44 4.94 2.24
C VAL A 325 11.88 4.51 3.64
N PRO A 326 11.85 5.39 4.65
CA PRO A 326 12.05 4.97 6.02
C PRO A 326 10.80 4.22 6.52
N TRP A 327 11.00 3.02 7.07
CA TRP A 327 9.95 2.22 7.70
C TRP A 327 10.10 2.30 9.21
N PRO A 328 9.21 3.00 9.92
CA PRO A 328 9.19 2.97 11.37
C PRO A 328 8.73 1.62 11.90
N MET A 329 9.19 1.26 13.09
CA MET A 329 8.69 0.10 13.83
C MET A 329 7.27 0.38 14.30
N MET A 330 6.40 -0.60 14.22
CA MET A 330 5.02 -0.50 14.68
C MET A 330 4.94 -0.64 16.22
N ASP A 331 4.15 0.23 16.83
CA ASP A 331 3.79 0.17 18.24
C ASP A 331 2.30 0.54 18.39
N PRO A 332 1.44 -0.38 18.84
CA PRO A 332 1.71 -1.77 19.18
C PRO A 332 2.03 -2.64 17.95
N PRO A 333 2.87 -3.68 18.13
CA PRO A 333 3.21 -4.59 17.04
C PRO A 333 2.04 -5.49 16.66
N GLY A 334 1.87 -5.80 15.38
CA GLY A 334 0.88 -6.77 14.93
C GLY A 334 0.56 -6.68 13.45
N LEU A 335 -0.01 -7.76 12.92
CA LEU A 335 -0.68 -7.80 11.64
C LEU A 335 -2.13 -8.22 11.88
N PHE A 336 -3.03 -7.58 11.14
CA PHE A 336 -4.43 -7.95 11.14
C PHE A 336 -4.75 -8.81 9.92
N GLU A 337 -5.79 -9.61 10.02
CA GLU A 337 -6.29 -10.36 8.88
C GLU A 337 -6.77 -9.38 7.78
N PHE A 338 -6.28 -9.58 6.58
CA PHE A 338 -6.75 -8.86 5.39
C PHE A 338 -7.67 -9.77 4.59
N ALA A 339 -8.94 -9.82 4.97
CA ALA A 339 -9.96 -10.69 4.42
C ALA A 339 -10.51 -10.15 3.08
N CYS A 340 -9.70 -10.11 2.04
CA CYS A 340 -10.03 -9.48 0.75
C CYS A 340 -11.29 -10.07 0.08
N HIS A 341 -11.60 -11.34 0.32
CA HIS A 341 -12.74 -12.02 -0.29
C HIS A 341 -14.03 -11.93 0.55
N GLU A 342 -13.91 -11.87 1.87
CA GLU A 342 -15.06 -11.82 2.77
C GLU A 342 -15.83 -10.52 2.56
N GLN A 343 -17.13 -10.64 2.39
CA GLN A 343 -18.06 -9.53 2.17
C GLN A 343 -17.69 -8.61 0.98
N ASN A 344 -16.82 -9.05 0.09
CA ASN A 344 -16.46 -8.29 -1.12
C ASN A 344 -17.60 -8.35 -2.17
N TYR A 345 -18.74 -7.77 -1.84
CA TYR A 345 -19.88 -7.68 -2.78
C TYR A 345 -19.53 -6.79 -3.99
N GLY A 346 -18.56 -5.90 -3.86
CA GLY A 346 -18.08 -5.04 -4.93
C GLY A 346 -17.52 -5.83 -6.11
N ILE A 347 -16.86 -6.99 -5.88
CA ILE A 347 -16.26 -7.80 -6.95
C ILE A 347 -17.30 -8.30 -7.94
N ILE A 348 -18.51 -8.65 -7.48
CA ILE A 348 -19.61 -9.10 -8.35
C ILE A 348 -19.99 -7.98 -9.32
N ASN A 349 -20.12 -6.75 -8.83
CA ASN A 349 -20.47 -5.60 -9.63
C ASN A 349 -19.32 -5.18 -10.56
N VAL A 350 -18.07 -5.26 -10.09
CA VAL A 350 -16.86 -5.04 -10.91
C VAL A 350 -16.84 -6.03 -12.09
N LEU A 351 -17.08 -7.32 -11.84
CA LEU A 351 -17.10 -8.34 -12.88
C LEU A 351 -18.26 -8.16 -13.86
N ARG A 352 -19.44 -7.81 -13.38
CA ARG A 352 -20.60 -7.50 -14.24
C ARG A 352 -20.31 -6.28 -15.11
N GLY A 353 -19.83 -5.20 -14.54
CA GLY A 353 -19.46 -3.99 -15.28
C GLY A 353 -18.34 -4.24 -16.30
N ALA A 354 -17.35 -5.07 -15.99
CA ALA A 354 -16.31 -5.44 -16.93
C ALA A 354 -16.88 -6.19 -18.15
N ARG A 355 -17.84 -7.12 -17.95
CA ARG A 355 -18.50 -7.84 -19.05
C ARG A 355 -19.33 -6.92 -19.94
N VAL A 356 -20.06 -5.98 -19.35
CA VAL A 356 -20.82 -4.97 -20.11
C VAL A 356 -19.88 -4.14 -20.98
N ARG A 357 -18.80 -3.59 -20.40
CA ARG A 357 -17.81 -2.79 -21.13
C ARG A 357 -17.10 -3.59 -22.22
N ALA A 358 -16.81 -4.88 -21.98
CA ALA A 358 -16.24 -5.75 -23.00
C ALA A 358 -17.19 -5.91 -24.20
N ALA A 359 -18.47 -6.15 -23.92
CA ALA A 359 -19.49 -6.27 -24.97
C ALA A 359 -19.69 -4.96 -25.76
N GLU A 360 -19.71 -3.82 -25.09
CA GLU A 360 -19.77 -2.48 -25.71
C GLU A 360 -18.54 -2.22 -26.60
N TYR A 361 -17.35 -2.56 -26.10
CA TYR A 361 -16.12 -2.42 -26.86
C TYR A 361 -16.11 -3.30 -28.12
N GLU A 362 -16.52 -4.57 -27.99
CA GLU A 362 -16.64 -5.49 -29.13
C GLU A 362 -17.68 -5.01 -30.16
N ALA A 363 -18.82 -4.47 -29.70
CA ALA A 363 -19.82 -3.88 -30.56
C ALA A 363 -19.28 -2.70 -31.36
N ALA A 364 -18.60 -1.76 -30.67
CA ALA A 364 -17.98 -0.61 -31.32
C ALA A 364 -16.89 -1.01 -32.34
N GLN A 365 -16.12 -2.08 -32.06
CA GLN A 365 -15.13 -2.60 -33.01
C GLN A 365 -15.78 -3.21 -34.25
N ARG A 366 -16.91 -3.91 -34.10
CA ARG A 366 -17.66 -4.46 -35.24
C ARG A 366 -18.23 -3.34 -36.11
N GLU A 367 -18.81 -2.31 -35.51
CA GLU A 367 -19.31 -1.13 -36.24
C GLU A 367 -18.19 -0.43 -37.01
N ALA A 368 -17.02 -0.23 -36.37
CA ALA A 368 -15.86 0.42 -36.98
C ALA A 368 -15.25 -0.41 -38.13
N SER A 369 -15.35 -1.73 -38.06
CA SER A 369 -14.83 -2.65 -39.10
C SER A 369 -15.81 -2.93 -40.23
N GLY A 370 -17.05 -2.42 -40.15
CA GLY A 370 -18.08 -2.61 -41.17
C GLY A 370 -18.53 -4.06 -41.33
N THR A 371 -18.29 -4.91 -40.36
CA THR A 371 -18.78 -6.29 -40.30
C THR A 371 -20.03 -6.32 -39.42
N GLU A 372 -21.21 -6.43 -40.12
CA GLU A 372 -22.46 -6.80 -39.46
C GLU A 372 -22.45 -8.23 -38.93
#